data_0ca4455c838e93888124bffac65a7b98
#
_entry.id   0ca4455c838e93888124bffac65a7b98
#
_cell.length_a   1.000
_cell.length_b   1.000
_cell.length_c   1.000
_cell.angle_alpha   90.00
_cell.angle_beta   90.00
_cell.angle_gamma   90.00
#
_symmetry.space_group_name_H-M   'P 1'
#
loop_
_entity.id
_entity.type
_entity.pdbx_description
1 polymer ?
#
loop_
_entity_poly.entity_id
_entity_poly.type
_entity_poly.pdbx_seq_one_letter_code
_entity_poly.pdbx_strand_id
1 'polypeptide(L)'
;IAQLTAQTKSMTTEKELAISMAVEKARSQFNSEKDKLRQEISQRDMQIQQLNSEHTLQMQKSENEYKAEITRLETDIKNKDTEKALELTTALSKVESEKNSTIAELNAQIKSKDEAIAYYKDLKSRLSTKMVGESLEQHCMNEFNKIRATAFRNAYFDKDNDASSGSKGDFIYRECDENGVEIISIMFEMKNEQDETATKKKNEDFFKELDKDRREKKCEYAVLVSLLESDSELYNAGITDVSYAYDKMYVVRPQCFIPIITILRNAAMNTLSYKEELE
;
A
#
# COMPACT_ATOMS: atom_id res chain seq x y z
N ILE A 1 126.73 -28.74 66.34
CA ILE A 1 126.10 -29.08 65.06
C ILE A 1 125.01 -30.17 65.27
N ALA A 2 125.32 -31.30 65.99
CA ALA A 2 124.26 -32.35 66.16
C ALA A 2 123.03 -31.98 66.87
N GLN A 3 123.03 -31.04 67.85
CA GLN A 3 121.87 -30.54 68.55
C GLN A 3 120.91 -29.67 67.66
N LEU A 4 121.46 -28.84 66.76
CA LEU A 4 120.76 -28.09 65.81
C LEU A 4 120.08 -28.96 64.75
N THR A 5 120.69 -30.02 64.29
CA THR A 5 120.09 -30.95 63.29
C THR A 5 118.95 -31.75 63.90
N ALA A 6 119.04 -32.15 65.18
CA ALA A 6 117.93 -32.80 65.88
C ALA A 6 116.75 -31.90 66.09
N GLN A 7 117.06 -30.64 66.46
CA GLN A 7 115.96 -29.61 66.63
C GLN A 7 115.26 -29.26 65.30
N THR A 8 115.99 -29.15 64.21
CA THR A 8 115.40 -28.93 62.84
C THR A 8 114.55 -30.10 62.41
N LYS A 9 115.02 -31.33 62.69
CA LYS A 9 114.27 -32.55 62.36
C LYS A 9 112.94 -32.63 63.15
N SER A 10 113.05 -32.33 64.50
CA SER A 10 111.78 -32.26 65.30
C SER A 10 110.84 -31.24 64.84
N MET A 11 111.20 -29.98 64.45
CA MET A 11 110.43 -28.96 63.95
C MET A 11 109.85 -29.31 62.59
N THR A 12 110.61 -30.10 61.76
CA THR A 12 110.11 -30.54 60.45
C THR A 12 108.93 -31.54 60.59
N THR A 13 109.20 -32.55 61.52
CA THR A 13 108.12 -33.53 61.81
C THR A 13 106.88 -32.92 62.48
N GLU A 14 107.02 -31.94 63.36
CA GLU A 14 105.88 -31.20 63.96
C GLU A 14 105.11 -30.43 62.89
N LYS A 15 105.82 -29.78 61.94
CA LYS A 15 105.17 -29.09 60.83
C LYS A 15 104.40 -30.02 59.86
N GLU A 16 105.05 -31.16 59.56
CA GLU A 16 104.41 -32.19 58.71
C GLU A 16 103.17 -32.79 59.40
N LEU A 17 103.21 -33.00 60.69
CA LEU A 17 102.07 -33.47 61.46
C LEU A 17 100.98 -32.42 61.51
N ALA A 18 101.34 -31.13 61.76
CA ALA A 18 100.32 -30.01 61.73
C ALA A 18 99.69 -29.84 60.39
N ILE A 19 100.46 -29.94 59.30
CA ILE A 19 99.93 -29.89 57.92
C ILE A 19 99.01 -31.08 57.67
N SER A 20 99.42 -32.31 58.05
CA SER A 20 98.54 -33.49 57.87
C SER A 20 97.24 -33.36 58.64
N MET A 21 97.25 -32.91 59.90
CA MET A 21 96.07 -32.68 60.69
C MET A 21 95.16 -31.57 60.09
N ALA A 22 95.74 -30.47 59.56
CA ALA A 22 94.99 -29.40 58.91
C ALA A 22 94.31 -29.88 57.61
N VAL A 23 95.06 -30.68 56.80
CA VAL A 23 94.50 -31.30 55.58
C VAL A 23 93.39 -32.30 55.91
N GLU A 24 93.54 -33.14 56.92
CA GLU A 24 92.49 -34.06 57.36
C GLU A 24 91.26 -33.31 57.88
N LYS A 25 91.42 -32.24 58.64
CA LYS A 25 90.31 -31.40 59.12
C LYS A 25 89.61 -30.74 57.95
N ALA A 26 90.36 -30.12 57.03
CA ALA A 26 89.74 -29.49 55.82
C ALA A 26 89.02 -30.53 54.97
N ARG A 27 89.56 -31.73 54.80
CA ARG A 27 88.98 -32.85 54.07
C ARG A 27 87.66 -33.33 54.74
N SER A 28 87.67 -33.43 56.03
CA SER A 28 86.49 -33.81 56.82
C SER A 28 85.40 -32.76 56.71
N GLN A 29 85.76 -31.46 56.82
CA GLN A 29 84.80 -30.36 56.66
C GLN A 29 84.20 -30.34 55.22
N PHE A 30 85.02 -30.45 54.18
CA PHE A 30 84.64 -30.55 52.82
C PHE A 30 83.68 -31.70 52.54
N ASN A 31 83.96 -32.90 53.06
CA ASN A 31 83.14 -34.06 52.93
C ASN A 31 81.76 -33.84 53.64
N SER A 32 81.78 -33.28 54.84
CA SER A 32 80.53 -32.94 55.57
C SER A 32 79.64 -31.94 54.81
N GLU A 33 80.23 -30.88 54.22
CA GLU A 33 79.51 -29.88 53.43
C GLU A 33 79.01 -30.48 52.13
N LYS A 34 79.77 -31.28 51.43
CA LYS A 34 79.42 -32.05 50.26
C LYS A 34 78.21 -32.98 50.53
N ASP A 35 78.18 -33.66 51.63
CA ASP A 35 77.11 -34.56 51.99
C ASP A 35 75.81 -33.77 52.35
N LYS A 36 75.92 -32.59 53.02
CA LYS A 36 74.82 -31.69 53.25
C LYS A 36 74.26 -31.19 51.94
N LEU A 37 75.09 -30.71 51.01
CA LEU A 37 74.66 -30.25 49.70
C LEU A 37 73.96 -31.35 48.89
N ARG A 38 74.45 -32.58 48.98
CA ARG A 38 73.80 -33.75 48.34
C ARG A 38 72.40 -34.01 48.90
N GLN A 39 72.28 -33.89 50.23
CA GLN A 39 70.99 -34.04 50.87
C GLN A 39 70.00 -32.91 50.44
N GLU A 40 70.44 -31.64 50.38
CA GLU A 40 69.64 -30.52 49.89
C GLU A 40 69.24 -30.73 48.45
N ILE A 41 70.14 -31.15 47.57
CA ILE A 41 69.77 -31.42 46.15
C ILE A 41 68.72 -32.53 46.11
N SER A 42 68.88 -33.62 46.83
CA SER A 42 67.93 -34.72 46.87
C SER A 42 66.54 -34.26 47.38
N GLN A 43 66.49 -33.39 48.39
CA GLN A 43 65.24 -32.83 48.90
C GLN A 43 64.55 -31.90 47.83
N ARG A 44 65.35 -31.07 47.18
CA ARG A 44 64.84 -30.21 46.12
C ARG A 44 64.35 -31.00 44.92
N ASP A 45 65.06 -32.07 44.53
CA ASP A 45 64.61 -32.94 43.44
C ASP A 45 63.23 -33.60 43.74
N MET A 46 63.08 -34.07 44.99
CA MET A 46 61.77 -34.60 45.43
C MET A 46 60.71 -33.55 45.41
N GLN A 47 60.96 -32.29 45.85
CA GLN A 47 59.98 -31.15 45.77
C GLN A 47 59.62 -30.82 44.33
N ILE A 48 60.61 -30.78 43.43
CA ILE A 48 60.35 -30.53 41.99
C ILE A 48 59.48 -31.63 41.41
N GLN A 49 59.71 -32.88 41.69
CA GLN A 49 58.90 -34.01 41.25
C GLN A 49 57.49 -33.90 41.77
N GLN A 50 57.28 -33.54 43.05
CA GLN A 50 55.96 -33.34 43.63
C GLN A 50 55.25 -32.21 42.97
N LEU A 51 55.85 -31.02 42.80
CA LEU A 51 55.23 -29.84 42.13
C LEU A 51 54.93 -30.17 40.70
N ASN A 52 55.76 -30.87 39.97
CA ASN A 52 55.47 -31.27 38.58
C ASN A 52 54.27 -32.22 38.52
N SER A 53 54.12 -33.13 39.44
CA SER A 53 52.96 -34.03 39.50
C SER A 53 51.70 -33.32 39.85
N GLU A 54 51.75 -32.41 40.85
CA GLU A 54 50.57 -31.54 41.19
C GLU A 54 50.15 -30.63 40.02
N HIS A 55 51.16 -30.01 39.35
CA HIS A 55 50.91 -29.19 38.20
C HIS A 55 50.24 -29.96 37.03
N THR A 56 50.78 -31.17 36.75
CA THR A 56 50.23 -32.05 35.71
C THR A 56 48.80 -32.44 36.04
N LEU A 57 48.50 -32.78 37.28
CA LEU A 57 47.12 -33.13 37.71
C LEU A 57 46.17 -31.94 37.60
N GLN A 58 46.65 -30.75 38.00
CA GLN A 58 45.86 -29.53 37.90
C GLN A 58 45.54 -29.13 36.45
N MET A 59 46.58 -29.26 35.58
CA MET A 59 46.40 -29.04 34.15
C MET A 59 45.38 -29.99 33.54
N GLN A 60 45.43 -31.27 33.84
CA GLN A 60 44.47 -32.27 33.36
C GLN A 60 43.05 -31.98 33.86
N LYS A 61 42.93 -31.54 35.12
CA LYS A 61 41.65 -31.18 35.71
C LYS A 61 41.00 -29.98 34.97
N SER A 62 41.78 -28.91 34.77
CA SER A 62 41.37 -27.71 34.05
C SER A 62 41.04 -28.02 32.59
N GLU A 63 41.83 -28.85 31.91
CA GLU A 63 41.56 -29.26 30.53
C GLU A 63 40.23 -30.05 30.42
N ASN A 64 39.95 -30.93 31.36
CA ASN A 64 38.68 -31.68 31.39
C ASN A 64 37.48 -30.77 31.67
N GLU A 65 37.65 -29.80 32.58
CA GLU A 65 36.60 -28.80 32.86
C GLU A 65 36.28 -27.95 31.62
N TYR A 66 37.29 -27.45 30.92
CA TYR A 66 37.12 -26.70 29.67
C TYR A 66 36.48 -27.55 28.57
N LYS A 67 36.89 -28.80 28.39
CA LYS A 67 36.29 -29.71 27.43
C LYS A 67 34.79 -29.93 27.72
N ALA A 68 34.45 -30.14 28.98
CA ALA A 68 33.06 -30.30 29.40
C ALA A 68 32.22 -29.06 29.12
N GLU A 69 32.76 -27.85 29.40
CA GLU A 69 32.07 -26.59 29.13
C GLU A 69 31.91 -26.31 27.63
N ILE A 70 32.96 -26.60 26.83
CA ILE A 70 32.85 -26.49 25.35
C ILE A 70 31.73 -27.40 24.84
N THR A 71 31.70 -28.66 25.24
CA THR A 71 30.67 -29.62 24.82
C THR A 71 29.26 -29.16 25.22
N ARG A 72 29.14 -28.56 26.41
CA ARG A 72 27.90 -28.00 26.89
C ARG A 72 27.46 -26.82 26.02
N LEU A 73 28.34 -25.85 25.76
CA LEU A 73 28.09 -24.68 24.95
C LEU A 73 27.74 -25.05 23.49
N GLU A 74 28.44 -26.03 22.92
CA GLU A 74 28.14 -26.54 21.58
C GLU A 74 26.72 -27.15 21.52
N THR A 75 26.31 -27.88 22.56
CA THR A 75 24.96 -28.43 22.66
C THR A 75 23.89 -27.33 22.80
N ASP A 76 24.15 -26.31 23.61
CA ASP A 76 23.28 -25.19 23.82
C ASP A 76 23.10 -24.36 22.53
N ILE A 77 24.18 -24.13 21.79
CA ILE A 77 24.16 -23.47 20.47
C ILE A 77 23.27 -24.27 19.49
N LYS A 78 23.54 -25.58 19.40
CA LYS A 78 22.75 -26.44 18.49
C LYS A 78 21.27 -26.47 18.84
N ASN A 79 20.95 -26.49 20.13
CA ASN A 79 19.55 -26.44 20.57
C ASN A 79 18.90 -25.11 20.21
N LYS A 80 19.55 -23.97 20.44
CA LYS A 80 19.06 -22.64 20.06
C LYS A 80 18.91 -22.49 18.56
N ASP A 81 19.79 -23.03 17.75
CA ASP A 81 19.71 -22.99 16.30
C ASP A 81 18.48 -23.79 15.80
N THR A 82 18.22 -24.95 16.40
CA THR A 82 17.03 -25.75 16.07
C THR A 82 15.72 -25.06 16.50
N GLU A 83 15.71 -24.43 17.67
CA GLU A 83 14.58 -23.64 18.16
C GLU A 83 14.26 -22.47 17.24
N LYS A 84 15.28 -21.66 16.88
CA LYS A 84 15.15 -20.56 15.93
C LYS A 84 14.68 -21.02 14.54
N ALA A 85 15.20 -22.12 14.04
CA ALA A 85 14.78 -22.68 12.76
C ALA A 85 13.29 -23.07 12.79
N LEU A 86 12.83 -23.66 13.90
CA LEU A 86 11.42 -24.01 14.09
C LEU A 86 10.53 -22.76 14.20
N GLU A 87 10.94 -21.75 14.99
CA GLU A 87 10.23 -20.48 15.10
C GLU A 87 10.11 -19.79 13.73
N LEU A 88 11.21 -19.73 12.97
CA LEU A 88 11.22 -19.12 11.63
C LEU A 88 10.26 -19.87 10.68
N THR A 89 10.31 -21.20 10.69
CA THR A 89 9.43 -22.01 9.84
C THR A 89 7.95 -21.80 10.20
N THR A 90 7.66 -21.72 11.49
CA THR A 90 6.27 -21.47 11.97
C THR A 90 5.81 -20.07 11.59
N ALA A 91 6.67 -19.04 11.74
CA ALA A 91 6.36 -17.68 11.36
C ALA A 91 6.15 -17.54 9.84
N LEU A 92 6.99 -18.15 9.02
CA LEU A 92 6.85 -18.17 7.57
C LEU A 92 5.54 -18.85 7.13
N SER A 93 5.22 -20.01 7.70
CA SER A 93 3.97 -20.72 7.41
C SER A 93 2.73 -19.89 7.76
N LYS A 94 2.76 -19.17 8.89
CA LYS A 94 1.68 -18.26 9.29
C LYS A 94 1.52 -17.11 8.29
N VAL A 95 2.61 -16.41 7.94
CA VAL A 95 2.60 -15.30 6.96
C VAL A 95 2.12 -15.78 5.59
N GLU A 96 2.55 -16.96 5.15
CA GLU A 96 2.12 -17.53 3.88
C GLU A 96 0.63 -17.88 3.88
N SER A 97 0.11 -18.43 4.98
CA SER A 97 -1.32 -18.69 5.15
C SER A 97 -2.15 -17.40 5.13
N GLU A 98 -1.72 -16.36 5.86
CA GLU A 98 -2.39 -15.05 5.88
C GLU A 98 -2.37 -14.40 4.49
N LYS A 99 -1.23 -14.44 3.80
CA LYS A 99 -1.10 -13.95 2.42
C LYS A 99 -2.04 -14.67 1.47
N ASN A 100 -2.11 -16.00 1.53
CA ASN A 100 -2.97 -16.79 0.66
C ASN A 100 -4.45 -16.51 0.93
N SER A 101 -4.85 -16.32 2.20
CA SER A 101 -6.20 -15.89 2.56
C SER A 101 -6.55 -14.53 1.98
N THR A 102 -5.63 -13.55 2.10
CA THR A 102 -5.83 -12.20 1.55
C THR A 102 -5.93 -12.22 0.01
N ILE A 103 -5.09 -13.02 -0.65
CA ILE A 103 -5.15 -13.19 -2.11
C ILE A 103 -6.49 -13.81 -2.54
N ALA A 104 -6.97 -14.81 -1.82
CA ALA A 104 -8.26 -15.43 -2.13
C ALA A 104 -9.42 -14.43 -1.98
N GLU A 105 -9.40 -13.61 -0.92
CA GLU A 105 -10.39 -12.56 -0.69
C GLU A 105 -10.36 -11.49 -1.78
N LEU A 106 -9.17 -10.99 -2.14
CA LEU A 106 -9.01 -10.01 -3.20
C LEU A 106 -9.47 -10.54 -4.56
N ASN A 107 -9.17 -11.80 -4.87
CA ASN A 107 -9.62 -12.43 -6.11
C ASN A 107 -11.16 -12.57 -6.15
N ALA A 108 -11.79 -12.88 -5.02
CA ALA A 108 -13.25 -12.92 -4.93
C ALA A 108 -13.87 -11.52 -5.16
N GLN A 109 -13.26 -10.47 -4.60
CA GLN A 109 -13.69 -9.08 -4.80
C GLN A 109 -13.51 -8.65 -6.26
N ILE A 110 -12.38 -8.97 -6.90
CA ILE A 110 -12.14 -8.68 -8.32
C ILE A 110 -13.20 -9.36 -9.17
N LYS A 111 -13.45 -10.65 -8.95
CA LYS A 111 -14.47 -11.39 -9.69
C LYS A 111 -15.86 -10.76 -9.57
N SER A 112 -16.27 -10.39 -8.35
CA SER A 112 -17.55 -9.70 -8.12
C SER A 112 -17.64 -8.35 -8.84
N LYS A 113 -16.55 -7.58 -8.87
CA LYS A 113 -16.49 -6.31 -9.61
C LYS A 113 -16.54 -6.52 -11.12
N ASP A 114 -15.85 -7.54 -11.63
CA ASP A 114 -15.87 -7.88 -13.05
C ASP A 114 -17.26 -8.31 -13.52
N GLU A 115 -17.98 -9.11 -12.71
CA GLU A 115 -19.36 -9.49 -12.95
C GLU A 115 -20.29 -8.26 -12.97
N ALA A 116 -20.11 -7.31 -12.03
CA ALA A 116 -20.85 -6.05 -12.03
C ALA A 116 -20.54 -5.20 -13.26
N ILE A 117 -19.28 -5.07 -13.66
CA ILE A 117 -18.87 -4.35 -14.88
C ILE A 117 -19.48 -5.01 -16.12
N ALA A 118 -19.47 -6.34 -16.22
CA ALA A 118 -20.08 -7.07 -17.32
C ALA A 118 -21.59 -6.83 -17.37
N TYR A 119 -22.28 -6.85 -16.22
CA TYR A 119 -23.69 -6.52 -16.11
C TYR A 119 -24.01 -5.10 -16.58
N TYR A 120 -23.25 -4.10 -16.13
CA TYR A 120 -23.46 -2.71 -16.56
C TYR A 120 -23.13 -2.51 -18.04
N LYS A 121 -22.12 -3.20 -18.59
CA LYS A 121 -21.83 -3.16 -20.03
C LYS A 121 -22.96 -3.78 -20.85
N ASP A 122 -23.52 -4.91 -20.42
CA ASP A 122 -24.68 -5.53 -21.08
C ASP A 122 -25.92 -4.64 -20.99
N LEU A 123 -26.20 -4.05 -19.83
CA LEU A 123 -27.28 -3.08 -19.64
C LEU A 123 -27.10 -1.87 -20.57
N LYS A 124 -25.90 -1.29 -20.63
CA LYS A 124 -25.57 -0.18 -21.56
C LYS A 124 -25.75 -0.60 -23.03
N SER A 125 -25.32 -1.82 -23.40
CA SER A 125 -25.48 -2.37 -24.74
C SER A 125 -26.96 -2.54 -25.09
N ARG A 126 -27.78 -3.08 -24.19
CA ARG A 126 -29.24 -3.24 -24.40
C ARG A 126 -29.95 -1.93 -24.53
N LEU A 127 -29.58 -0.92 -23.73
CA LEU A 127 -30.11 0.45 -23.86
C LEU A 127 -29.72 1.07 -25.21
N SER A 128 -28.43 0.89 -25.62
CA SER A 128 -27.93 1.34 -26.92
C SER A 128 -28.61 0.60 -28.09
N THR A 129 -28.81 -0.71 -27.98
CA THR A 129 -29.43 -1.52 -29.05
C THR A 129 -30.91 -1.16 -29.24
N LYS A 130 -31.62 -0.79 -28.17
CA LYS A 130 -32.97 -0.31 -28.25
C LYS A 130 -33.05 1.07 -28.96
N MET A 131 -31.98 1.86 -28.85
CA MET A 131 -31.84 3.16 -29.54
C MET A 131 -31.24 3.06 -30.95
N VAL A 132 -30.59 1.96 -31.32
CA VAL A 132 -30.00 1.77 -32.68
C VAL A 132 -31.09 1.65 -33.78
N GLY A 133 -32.31 1.30 -33.43
CA GLY A 133 -33.43 1.25 -34.37
C GLY A 133 -34.34 2.48 -34.38
N GLU A 134 -34.09 3.45 -33.49
CA GLU A 134 -34.94 4.62 -33.28
C GLU A 134 -34.05 5.87 -33.13
N SER A 135 -34.35 6.95 -33.82
CA SER A 135 -33.58 8.18 -33.61
C SER A 135 -33.78 8.70 -32.18
N LEU A 136 -32.79 9.44 -31.64
CA LEU A 136 -32.89 10.01 -30.29
C LEU A 136 -34.12 10.89 -30.14
N GLU A 137 -34.46 11.62 -31.19
CA GLU A 137 -35.69 12.41 -31.30
C GLU A 137 -36.93 11.52 -31.14
N GLN A 138 -37.02 10.41 -31.89
CA GLN A 138 -38.16 9.50 -31.79
C GLN A 138 -38.24 8.85 -30.41
N HIS A 139 -37.11 8.50 -29.81
CA HIS A 139 -37.08 7.97 -28.44
C HIS A 139 -37.68 8.97 -27.44
N CYS A 140 -37.23 10.23 -27.44
CA CYS A 140 -37.74 11.27 -26.56
C CYS A 140 -39.25 11.54 -26.79
N MET A 141 -39.69 11.56 -28.04
CA MET A 141 -41.11 11.69 -28.39
C MET A 141 -41.93 10.52 -27.82
N ASN A 142 -41.46 9.31 -27.97
CA ASN A 142 -42.15 8.12 -27.48
C ASN A 142 -42.19 8.08 -25.94
N GLU A 143 -41.12 8.43 -25.26
CA GLU A 143 -41.07 8.50 -23.79
C GLU A 143 -42.02 9.60 -23.27
N PHE A 144 -42.06 10.75 -23.90
CA PHE A 144 -43.04 11.81 -23.55
C PHE A 144 -44.48 11.37 -23.76
N ASN A 145 -44.80 10.78 -24.90
CA ASN A 145 -46.17 10.36 -25.24
C ASN A 145 -46.71 9.27 -24.30
N LYS A 146 -45.86 8.40 -23.74
CA LYS A 146 -46.25 7.37 -22.74
C LYS A 146 -46.89 7.98 -21.49
N ILE A 147 -46.42 9.17 -21.08
CA ILE A 147 -46.82 9.80 -19.82
C ILE A 147 -47.63 11.09 -20.02
N ARG A 148 -47.71 11.57 -21.26
CA ARG A 148 -48.41 12.81 -21.59
C ARG A 148 -49.82 12.86 -21.00
N ALA A 149 -50.60 11.79 -21.19
CA ALA A 149 -52.02 11.75 -20.75
C ALA A 149 -52.18 11.76 -19.22
N THR A 150 -51.14 11.36 -18.48
CA THR A 150 -51.20 11.27 -17.02
C THR A 150 -50.50 12.42 -16.32
N ALA A 151 -49.29 12.81 -16.76
CA ALA A 151 -48.45 13.78 -16.10
C ALA A 151 -48.45 15.16 -16.72
N PHE A 152 -48.70 15.27 -18.04
CA PHE A 152 -48.54 16.53 -18.81
C PHE A 152 -49.72 16.80 -19.73
N ARG A 153 -50.95 16.76 -19.18
CA ARG A 153 -52.21 16.85 -19.96
C ARG A 153 -52.34 18.15 -20.77
N ASN A 154 -51.86 19.27 -20.23
CA ASN A 154 -51.97 20.59 -20.84
C ASN A 154 -50.69 21.02 -21.56
N ALA A 155 -49.71 20.09 -21.69
CA ALA A 155 -48.44 20.41 -22.29
C ALA A 155 -48.44 20.16 -23.81
N TYR A 156 -47.91 21.14 -24.52
CA TYR A 156 -47.50 21.00 -25.90
C TYR A 156 -46.09 20.45 -25.95
N PHE A 157 -45.86 19.39 -26.73
CA PHE A 157 -44.55 18.87 -27.05
C PHE A 157 -44.56 18.37 -28.49
N ASP A 158 -43.87 19.06 -29.38
CA ASP A 158 -43.81 18.73 -30.79
C ASP A 158 -42.56 19.31 -31.45
N LYS A 159 -42.24 18.80 -32.64
CA LYS A 159 -41.12 19.28 -33.44
C LYS A 159 -41.29 20.76 -33.76
N ASP A 160 -40.19 21.50 -33.70
CA ASP A 160 -40.17 22.85 -34.23
C ASP A 160 -40.21 22.82 -35.76
N ASN A 161 -41.38 23.05 -36.35
CA ASN A 161 -41.59 23.04 -37.80
C ASN A 161 -41.43 24.43 -38.44
N ASP A 162 -41.17 25.48 -37.65
CA ASP A 162 -41.03 26.84 -38.12
C ASP A 162 -39.56 27.22 -38.32
N ALA A 163 -39.08 27.14 -39.56
CA ALA A 163 -37.73 27.54 -39.98
C ALA A 163 -37.69 28.96 -40.57
N SER A 164 -38.72 29.80 -40.32
CA SER A 164 -38.80 31.13 -40.90
C SER A 164 -37.67 32.09 -40.50
N SER A 165 -37.03 31.83 -39.36
CA SER A 165 -35.89 32.60 -38.81
C SER A 165 -34.50 32.03 -39.19
N GLY A 166 -34.44 30.90 -39.94
CA GLY A 166 -33.17 30.31 -40.39
C GLY A 166 -32.45 29.40 -39.37
N SER A 167 -33.05 29.19 -38.20
CA SER A 167 -32.59 28.26 -37.19
C SER A 167 -33.77 27.44 -36.69
N LYS A 168 -33.51 26.15 -36.35
CA LYS A 168 -34.56 25.20 -36.04
C LYS A 168 -34.03 24.23 -34.98
N GLY A 169 -34.57 24.32 -33.76
CA GLY A 169 -34.39 23.31 -32.75
C GLY A 169 -35.21 22.05 -33.05
N ASP A 170 -34.95 20.96 -32.35
CA ASP A 170 -35.65 19.70 -32.60
C ASP A 170 -37.06 19.69 -32.05
N PHE A 171 -37.24 20.12 -30.77
CA PHE A 171 -38.58 20.12 -30.12
C PHE A 171 -38.77 21.29 -29.18
N ILE A 172 -40.05 21.70 -29.04
CA ILE A 172 -40.48 22.68 -28.06
C ILE A 172 -41.45 22.01 -27.08
N TYR A 173 -41.17 22.15 -25.78
CA TYR A 173 -42.10 21.86 -24.70
C TYR A 173 -42.66 23.20 -24.19
N ARG A 174 -43.99 23.26 -24.07
CA ARG A 174 -44.68 24.45 -23.54
C ARG A 174 -45.91 24.03 -22.75
N GLU A 175 -46.05 24.53 -21.54
CA GLU A 175 -47.23 24.26 -20.72
C GLU A 175 -47.81 25.57 -20.22
N CYS A 176 -49.14 25.69 -20.30
CA CYS A 176 -49.91 26.80 -19.79
C CYS A 176 -50.89 26.32 -18.72
N ASP A 177 -51.28 27.23 -17.83
CA ASP A 177 -52.35 27.01 -16.87
C ASP A 177 -53.73 27.02 -17.54
N GLU A 178 -54.80 26.85 -16.76
CA GLU A 178 -56.19 26.88 -17.24
C GLU A 178 -56.60 28.25 -17.80
N ASN A 179 -55.93 29.34 -17.42
CA ASN A 179 -56.17 30.72 -17.88
C ASN A 179 -55.33 31.07 -19.11
N GLY A 180 -54.48 30.15 -19.60
CA GLY A 180 -53.63 30.38 -20.76
C GLY A 180 -52.30 31.08 -20.41
N VAL A 181 -51.96 31.24 -19.13
CA VAL A 181 -50.68 31.79 -18.70
C VAL A 181 -49.60 30.71 -18.82
N GLU A 182 -48.51 31.05 -19.48
CA GLU A 182 -47.38 30.11 -19.64
C GLU A 182 -46.73 29.81 -18.29
N ILE A 183 -46.76 28.53 -17.92
CA ILE A 183 -46.06 28.00 -16.73
C ILE A 183 -44.59 27.87 -17.02
N ILE A 184 -44.26 27.22 -18.15
CA ILE A 184 -42.88 26.92 -18.54
C ILE A 184 -42.78 26.67 -20.04
N SER A 185 -41.64 27.02 -20.61
CA SER A 185 -41.25 26.66 -21.97
C SER A 185 -39.79 26.21 -22.04
N ILE A 186 -39.56 25.15 -22.79
CA ILE A 186 -38.23 24.54 -22.94
C ILE A 186 -37.96 24.28 -24.41
N MET A 187 -36.83 24.77 -24.90
CA MET A 187 -36.26 24.41 -26.20
C MET A 187 -35.38 23.20 -26.04
N PHE A 188 -35.61 22.15 -26.82
CA PHE A 188 -34.82 20.95 -26.87
C PHE A 188 -34.05 20.83 -28.18
N GLU A 189 -32.78 20.40 -28.03
CA GLU A 189 -31.92 19.93 -29.11
C GLU A 189 -31.46 18.52 -28.78
N MET A 190 -31.41 17.61 -29.75
CA MET A 190 -31.09 16.21 -29.56
C MET A 190 -29.88 15.79 -30.40
N LYS A 191 -28.81 15.33 -29.78
CA LYS A 191 -27.56 14.96 -30.47
C LYS A 191 -27.12 13.55 -30.15
N ASN A 192 -26.96 12.76 -31.23
CA ASN A 192 -26.44 11.40 -31.20
C ASN A 192 -25.05 11.34 -31.84
N GLU A 193 -24.17 10.46 -31.35
CA GLU A 193 -22.85 10.23 -31.95
C GLU A 193 -22.92 9.74 -33.42
N GLN A 194 -24.04 9.16 -33.83
CA GLN A 194 -24.21 8.63 -35.20
C GLN A 194 -24.56 9.69 -36.24
N ASP A 195 -24.94 10.89 -35.85
CA ASP A 195 -25.35 11.97 -36.74
C ASP A 195 -24.14 12.74 -37.34
N GLU A 196 -22.91 12.26 -37.17
CA GLU A 196 -21.71 13.02 -37.45
C GLU A 196 -20.78 12.47 -38.52
N THR A 197 -20.46 13.36 -39.45
CA THR A 197 -19.36 13.26 -40.41
C THR A 197 -18.05 13.74 -39.80
N ALA A 198 -17.03 12.89 -39.87
CA ALA A 198 -15.55 13.15 -39.82
C ALA A 198 -14.93 13.94 -38.65
N THR A 199 -15.62 14.76 -37.86
CA THR A 199 -15.05 15.46 -36.69
C THR A 199 -15.93 15.23 -35.47
N LYS A 200 -15.34 14.67 -34.38
CA LYS A 200 -16.05 14.52 -33.11
C LYS A 200 -16.44 15.90 -32.57
N LYS A 201 -17.71 16.25 -32.68
CA LYS A 201 -18.25 17.46 -32.04
C LYS A 201 -18.47 17.22 -30.56
N LYS A 202 -18.32 18.29 -29.78
CA LYS A 202 -18.57 18.33 -28.35
C LYS A 202 -19.96 18.96 -28.05
N ASN A 203 -20.46 18.72 -26.86
CA ASN A 203 -21.69 19.35 -26.41
C ASN A 203 -21.64 20.88 -26.51
N GLU A 204 -20.49 21.46 -26.17
CA GLU A 204 -20.27 22.92 -26.20
C GLU A 204 -20.44 23.54 -27.58
N ASP A 205 -20.23 22.78 -28.66
CA ASP A 205 -20.34 23.26 -30.04
C ASP A 205 -21.81 23.62 -30.42
N PHE A 206 -22.75 23.06 -29.67
CA PHE A 206 -24.21 23.28 -29.90
C PHE A 206 -24.83 24.34 -29.01
N PHE A 207 -24.18 24.77 -27.95
CA PHE A 207 -24.76 25.69 -26.97
C PHE A 207 -25.16 27.03 -27.57
N LYS A 208 -24.35 27.61 -28.45
CA LYS A 208 -24.58 28.89 -29.08
C LYS A 208 -25.83 28.87 -29.97
N GLU A 209 -26.00 27.80 -30.73
CA GLU A 209 -27.14 27.63 -31.63
C GLU A 209 -28.42 27.38 -30.82
N LEU A 210 -28.38 26.48 -29.86
CA LEU A 210 -29.49 26.17 -28.96
C LEU A 210 -29.98 27.41 -28.17
N ASP A 211 -29.06 28.27 -27.67
CA ASP A 211 -29.42 29.50 -26.98
C ASP A 211 -30.07 30.51 -27.93
N LYS A 212 -29.61 30.58 -29.18
CA LYS A 212 -30.23 31.39 -30.21
C LYS A 212 -31.67 30.94 -30.47
N ASP A 213 -31.91 29.65 -30.69
CA ASP A 213 -33.21 29.06 -30.94
C ASP A 213 -34.15 29.27 -29.75
N ARG A 214 -33.67 29.06 -28.51
CA ARG A 214 -34.41 29.35 -27.29
C ARG A 214 -34.96 30.79 -27.26
N ARG A 215 -34.10 31.76 -27.57
CA ARG A 215 -34.49 33.20 -27.56
C ARG A 215 -35.43 33.54 -28.67
N GLU A 216 -35.21 33.03 -29.87
CA GLU A 216 -36.06 33.26 -31.03
C GLU A 216 -37.48 32.70 -30.80
N LYS A 217 -37.59 31.51 -30.24
CA LYS A 217 -38.86 30.87 -29.90
C LYS A 217 -39.42 31.31 -28.53
N LYS A 218 -38.75 32.23 -27.85
CA LYS A 218 -39.15 32.77 -26.53
C LYS A 218 -39.37 31.67 -25.49
N CYS A 219 -38.51 30.64 -25.52
CA CYS A 219 -38.52 29.62 -24.49
C CYS A 219 -37.70 30.07 -23.29
N GLU A 220 -38.13 29.67 -22.09
CA GLU A 220 -37.47 30.04 -20.85
C GLU A 220 -36.15 29.24 -20.64
N TYR A 221 -36.19 27.97 -20.94
CA TYR A 221 -35.05 27.06 -20.75
C TYR A 221 -34.58 26.49 -22.10
N ALA A 222 -33.30 26.07 -22.10
CA ALA A 222 -32.68 25.30 -23.16
C ALA A 222 -32.16 23.99 -22.62
N VAL A 223 -32.43 22.88 -23.28
CA VAL A 223 -31.96 21.54 -22.86
C VAL A 223 -31.38 20.80 -24.06
N LEU A 224 -30.09 20.48 -23.98
CA LEU A 224 -29.43 19.60 -24.93
C LEU A 224 -29.52 18.16 -24.42
N VAL A 225 -30.29 17.31 -25.10
CA VAL A 225 -30.34 15.87 -24.86
C VAL A 225 -29.23 15.23 -25.68
N SER A 226 -28.21 14.70 -25.04
CA SER A 226 -27.00 14.32 -25.75
C SER A 226 -26.47 12.93 -25.36
N LEU A 227 -26.03 12.20 -26.39
CA LEU A 227 -25.20 10.98 -26.28
C LEU A 227 -23.74 11.25 -26.61
N LEU A 228 -23.40 12.49 -26.98
CA LEU A 228 -22.01 12.88 -27.23
C LEU A 228 -21.15 12.78 -25.96
N GLU A 229 -19.83 12.71 -26.15
CA GLU A 229 -18.86 12.69 -25.05
C GLU A 229 -19.20 11.60 -23.99
N SER A 230 -19.42 10.39 -24.47
CA SER A 230 -19.78 9.23 -23.63
C SER A 230 -18.72 8.90 -22.55
N ASP A 231 -17.49 9.40 -22.71
CA ASP A 231 -16.38 9.21 -21.78
C ASP A 231 -16.28 10.33 -20.71
N SER A 232 -17.09 11.38 -20.82
CA SER A 232 -17.07 12.50 -19.88
C SER A 232 -17.83 12.16 -18.59
N GLU A 233 -17.10 12.15 -17.46
CA GLU A 233 -17.71 11.95 -16.12
C GLU A 233 -18.74 13.04 -15.82
N LEU A 234 -18.48 14.29 -16.24
CA LEU A 234 -19.36 15.43 -16.05
C LEU A 234 -20.75 15.16 -16.65
N TYR A 235 -20.81 14.79 -17.92
CA TYR A 235 -22.09 14.54 -18.60
C TYR A 235 -22.70 13.19 -18.23
N ASN A 236 -21.88 12.22 -17.77
CA ASN A 236 -22.39 10.92 -17.31
C ASN A 236 -23.09 10.98 -15.93
N ALA A 237 -23.00 12.12 -15.22
CA ALA A 237 -23.83 12.40 -14.04
C ALA A 237 -25.36 12.47 -14.37
N GLY A 238 -25.72 12.60 -15.65
CA GLY A 238 -27.11 12.55 -16.13
C GLY A 238 -27.74 13.91 -16.42
N ILE A 239 -27.66 14.86 -15.49
CA ILE A 239 -28.08 16.25 -15.64
C ILE A 239 -26.89 17.13 -15.28
N THR A 240 -26.48 17.98 -16.22
CA THR A 240 -25.40 18.94 -16.05
C THR A 240 -25.91 20.35 -16.30
N ASP A 241 -25.76 21.21 -15.30
CA ASP A 241 -26.07 22.63 -15.41
C ASP A 241 -24.93 23.35 -16.14
N VAL A 242 -25.22 23.98 -17.26
CA VAL A 242 -24.27 24.77 -18.05
C VAL A 242 -24.69 26.24 -18.10
N SER A 243 -25.49 26.69 -17.14
CA SER A 243 -25.98 28.09 -17.03
C SER A 243 -24.86 29.10 -16.82
N TYR A 244 -23.64 28.62 -16.44
CA TYR A 244 -22.45 29.46 -16.40
C TYR A 244 -21.99 29.95 -17.79
N ALA A 245 -22.32 29.20 -18.84
CA ALA A 245 -22.01 29.56 -20.23
C ALA A 245 -23.18 30.26 -20.93
N TYR A 246 -24.39 29.72 -20.77
CA TYR A 246 -25.64 30.24 -21.36
C TYR A 246 -26.77 30.10 -20.34
N ASP A 247 -27.42 31.21 -20.00
CA ASP A 247 -28.41 31.27 -18.95
C ASP A 247 -29.56 30.24 -19.16
N LYS A 248 -29.96 29.55 -18.08
CA LYS A 248 -31.04 28.55 -18.07
C LYS A 248 -30.83 27.39 -19.06
N MET A 249 -29.55 26.96 -19.24
CA MET A 249 -29.21 25.87 -20.15
C MET A 249 -28.71 24.63 -19.38
N TYR A 250 -29.15 23.46 -19.83
CA TYR A 250 -28.78 22.15 -19.27
C TYR A 250 -28.37 21.17 -20.37
N VAL A 251 -27.40 20.29 -20.05
CA VAL A 251 -27.07 19.11 -20.85
C VAL A 251 -27.58 17.89 -20.10
N VAL A 252 -28.35 17.03 -20.74
CA VAL A 252 -28.92 15.85 -20.09
C VAL A 252 -28.66 14.58 -20.90
N ARG A 253 -28.51 13.47 -20.22
CA ARG A 253 -28.56 12.16 -20.86
C ARG A 253 -30.00 11.75 -21.14
N PRO A 254 -30.28 10.94 -22.18
CA PRO A 254 -31.67 10.59 -22.59
C PRO A 254 -32.55 10.04 -21.48
N GLN A 255 -31.95 9.26 -20.52
CA GLN A 255 -32.69 8.75 -19.37
C GLN A 255 -33.17 9.85 -18.40
N CYS A 256 -32.56 11.03 -18.46
CA CYS A 256 -32.94 12.20 -17.65
C CYS A 256 -33.88 13.19 -18.38
N PHE A 257 -34.31 12.85 -19.59
CA PHE A 257 -35.17 13.70 -20.38
C PHE A 257 -36.52 14.02 -19.69
N ILE A 258 -37.26 13.02 -19.21
CA ILE A 258 -38.50 13.23 -18.46
C ILE A 258 -38.25 13.85 -17.07
N PRO A 259 -37.27 13.37 -16.30
CA PRO A 259 -36.88 13.99 -15.03
C PRO A 259 -36.61 15.50 -15.12
N ILE A 260 -35.86 15.98 -16.11
CA ILE A 260 -35.58 17.42 -16.23
C ILE A 260 -36.83 18.25 -16.48
N ILE A 261 -37.72 17.77 -17.34
CA ILE A 261 -39.02 18.43 -17.58
C ILE A 261 -39.78 18.57 -16.26
N THR A 262 -39.88 17.50 -15.50
CA THR A 262 -40.59 17.46 -14.22
C THR A 262 -40.00 18.42 -13.20
N ILE A 263 -38.65 18.45 -13.07
CA ILE A 263 -37.93 19.32 -12.13
C ILE A 263 -38.17 20.79 -12.48
N LEU A 264 -37.97 21.18 -13.75
CA LEU A 264 -38.11 22.54 -14.18
C LEU A 264 -39.59 23.01 -14.10
N ARG A 265 -40.54 22.13 -14.46
CA ARG A 265 -41.97 22.38 -14.31
C ARG A 265 -42.38 22.66 -12.86
N ASN A 266 -41.95 21.80 -11.94
CA ASN A 266 -42.28 21.97 -10.52
C ASN A 266 -41.69 23.27 -9.95
N ALA A 267 -40.48 23.63 -10.35
CA ALA A 267 -39.88 24.89 -9.97
C ALA A 267 -40.64 26.09 -10.48
N ALA A 268 -41.11 26.04 -11.75
CA ALA A 268 -41.89 27.09 -12.35
C ALA A 268 -43.29 27.22 -11.68
N MET A 269 -43.98 26.11 -11.40
CA MET A 269 -45.27 26.12 -10.69
C MET A 269 -45.15 26.73 -9.29
N ASN A 270 -44.09 26.38 -8.53
CA ASN A 270 -43.88 27.00 -7.23
C ASN A 270 -43.64 28.51 -7.32
N THR A 271 -42.96 28.97 -8.37
CA THR A 271 -42.70 30.39 -8.58
C THR A 271 -44.02 31.15 -8.95
N LEU A 272 -44.91 30.54 -9.71
CA LEU A 272 -46.23 31.12 -10.01
C LEU A 272 -47.11 31.24 -8.77
N SER A 273 -47.19 30.18 -7.95
CA SER A 273 -47.99 30.24 -6.71
C SER A 273 -47.50 31.31 -5.73
N TYR A 274 -46.18 31.53 -5.63
CA TYR A 274 -45.65 32.64 -4.82
C TYR A 274 -45.94 34.01 -5.39
N LYS A 275 -46.09 34.19 -6.72
CA LYS A 275 -46.46 35.44 -7.33
C LYS A 275 -47.93 35.75 -7.10
N GLU A 276 -48.82 34.73 -7.20
CA GLU A 276 -50.26 34.85 -6.91
C GLU A 276 -50.55 35.15 -5.44
N GLU A 277 -49.70 34.70 -4.51
CA GLU A 277 -49.81 35.04 -3.08
C GLU A 277 -49.36 36.47 -2.74
N LEU A 278 -48.60 37.12 -3.65
CA LEU A 278 -48.06 38.48 -3.45
C LEU A 278 -48.90 39.57 -4.13
N GLU A 279 -49.82 39.23 -5.04
CA GLU A 279 -50.81 40.11 -5.68
C GLU A 279 -52.14 40.10 -4.91
#